data_5834286cba2833e4244a76cb4ad04a6d
#
_entry.id   5834286cba2833e4244a76cb4ad04a6d
#
_cell.length_a   1.000
_cell.length_b   1.000
_cell.length_c   1.000
_cell.angle_alpha   90.00
_cell.angle_beta   90.00
_cell.angle_gamma   90.00
#
_symmetry.space_group_name_H-M   'P 1'
#
loop_
_entity.id
_entity.type
_entity.pdbx_description
1 polymer ?
#
loop_
_entity_poly.entity_id
_entity_poly.type
_entity_poly.pdbx_seq_one_letter_code
_entity_poly.pdbx_strand_id
1 'polypeptide(L)'
;SQTGHMVQQVHASLPPPSAGALVIDTPLRCGQRVYARGRDLVVMAMVNAGAELIADGHIHVYAPLRGRAIAGAMGNIHARVFALSMASEMIGIAGIYDTGDHPLHESVFGKPAQVSLASGPEGSRLVVEEINC
;
A
#
# COMPACT_ATOMS: atom_id res chain seq x y z
N SER A 1 -38.28 -4.22 -0.36
CA SER A 1 -37.71 -4.15 0.22
C SER A 1 -37.41 -4.39 0.49
N GLN A 2 -37.49 -4.52 0.20
CA GLN A 2 -36.85 -4.58 0.52
C GLN A 2 -36.35 -4.57 0.99
N THR A 3 -36.94 -4.16 0.02
CA THR A 3 -36.30 -3.99 0.50
C THR A 3 -35.80 -4.39 0.95
N GLY A 4 -36.57 -4.12 0.27
CA GLY A 4 -35.70 -4.12 0.76
C GLY A 4 -35.40 -4.50 0.64
N HIS A 5 -35.28 -4.80 0.28
CA HIS A 5 -34.53 -4.96 0.33
C HIS A 5 -34.21 -4.91 0.29
N MET A 6 -34.36 -4.38 -0.60
CA MET A 6 -33.60 -4.13 -0.47
C MET A 6 -33.18 -4.18 0.02
N VAL A 7 -33.88 -4.16 -0.52
CA VAL A 7 -33.07 -4.05 0.02
C VAL A 7 -32.63 -4.67 0.23
N GLN A 8 -32.49 -4.85 -0.37
CA GLN A 8 -31.72 -5.20 -0.15
C GLN A 8 -31.33 -5.61 -0.32
N GLN A 9 -31.59 -5.62 -0.99
CA GLN A 9 -30.94 -5.68 -1.02
C GLN A 9 -30.56 -5.66 -1.25
N VAL A 10 -31.10 -5.48 -1.68
CA VAL A 10 -30.40 -5.15 -1.67
C VAL A 10 -30.07 -5.39 -1.70
N HIS A 11 -29.85 -5.53 -2.47
CA HIS A 11 -28.97 -5.64 -2.32
C HIS A 11 -28.68 -6.01 -2.89
N ALA A 12 -29.17 -5.98 -3.17
CA ALA A 12 -28.78 -6.20 -4.07
C ALA A 12 -27.55 -6.13 -4.63
N SER A 13 -27.19 -5.91 -4.86
CA SER A 13 -26.04 -5.86 -5.66
C SER A 13 -25.37 -4.57 -5.64
N LEU A 14 -25.41 -3.93 -4.63
CA LEU A 14 -24.47 -2.92 -4.40
C LEU A 14 -23.17 -3.61 -4.14
N PRO A 15 -22.10 -3.17 -4.79
CA PRO A 15 -20.82 -3.56 -4.32
C PRO A 15 -20.88 -3.27 -2.86
N PRO A 16 -20.46 -4.18 -2.04
CA PRO A 16 -20.31 -3.87 -0.66
C PRO A 16 -19.68 -2.51 -0.61
N PRO A 17 -20.30 -1.56 0.07
CA PRO A 17 -19.73 -0.27 0.18
C PRO A 17 -18.30 -0.54 0.41
N SER A 18 -17.55 -0.19 -0.60
CA SER A 18 -16.14 -0.28 -0.52
C SER A 18 -15.78 -0.92 0.77
N ALA A 19 -15.61 -2.18 0.77
CA ALA A 19 -15.02 -2.80 1.90
C ALA A 19 -13.95 -1.82 2.28
N GLY A 20 -14.07 -1.05 3.29
CA GLY A 20 -13.08 -0.10 3.69
C GLY A 20 -11.67 -0.71 3.65
N ALA A 21 -10.69 0.01 4.05
CA ALA A 21 -9.33 -0.52 4.08
C ALA A 21 -9.25 -1.82 4.87
N LEU A 22 -8.41 -2.73 4.42
CA LEU A 22 -8.09 -3.92 5.20
C LEU A 22 -7.10 -3.47 6.28
N VAL A 23 -7.45 -3.64 7.54
CA VAL A 23 -6.62 -3.20 8.66
C VAL A 23 -5.96 -4.40 9.31
N ILE A 24 -4.63 -4.37 9.41
CA ILE A 24 -3.82 -5.40 10.08
C ILE A 24 -3.20 -4.75 11.31
N ASP A 25 -3.42 -5.30 12.48
CA ASP A 25 -2.92 -4.73 13.73
C ASP A 25 -1.89 -5.60 14.44
N THR A 26 -1.42 -6.65 13.77
CA THR A 26 -0.36 -7.51 14.32
C THR A 26 0.87 -7.44 13.41
N PRO A 27 2.08 -7.60 13.98
CA PRO A 27 3.29 -7.58 13.16
C PRO A 27 3.29 -8.67 12.10
N LEU A 28 3.85 -8.36 10.95
CA LEU A 28 4.03 -9.33 9.87
C LEU A 28 5.47 -9.82 9.91
N ARG A 29 5.63 -11.13 9.86
CA ARG A 29 6.93 -11.80 9.97
C ARG A 29 7.42 -12.22 8.60
N CYS A 30 8.71 -12.53 8.52
CA CYS A 30 9.32 -13.05 7.32
C CYS A 30 8.49 -14.22 6.76
N GLY A 31 8.23 -14.19 5.47
CA GLY A 31 7.46 -15.20 4.78
C GLY A 31 5.96 -14.98 4.76
N GLN A 32 5.46 -14.03 5.55
CA GLN A 32 4.03 -13.73 5.53
C GLN A 32 3.70 -12.75 4.41
N ARG A 33 2.50 -12.90 3.86
CA ARG A 33 2.03 -12.07 2.75
C ARG A 33 0.58 -11.68 3.01
N VAL A 34 0.25 -10.43 2.72
CA VAL A 34 -1.12 -9.91 2.81
C VAL A 34 -1.47 -9.28 1.47
N TYR A 35 -2.64 -9.63 0.96
CA TYR A 35 -3.17 -9.00 -0.26
C TYR A 35 -4.54 -8.39 0.05
N ALA A 36 -4.61 -7.07 -0.03
CA ALA A 36 -5.87 -6.33 0.12
C ALA A 36 -6.48 -6.16 -1.27
N ARG A 37 -7.26 -7.14 -1.70
CA ARG A 37 -7.86 -7.16 -3.03
C ARG A 37 -8.98 -6.14 -3.13
N GLY A 38 -8.89 -5.23 -4.09
CA GLY A 38 -9.90 -4.20 -4.33
C GLY A 38 -9.99 -3.14 -3.25
N ARG A 39 -9.00 -3.04 -2.38
CA ARG A 39 -9.07 -2.17 -1.20
C ARG A 39 -7.69 -1.59 -0.90
N ASP A 40 -7.70 -0.60 -0.01
CA ASP A 40 -6.47 -0.10 0.59
C ASP A 40 -6.04 -1.03 1.73
N LEU A 41 -4.77 -1.00 2.06
CA LEU A 41 -4.21 -1.79 3.15
C LEU A 41 -3.65 -0.84 4.20
N VAL A 42 -4.05 -1.02 5.44
CA VAL A 42 -3.54 -0.25 6.57
C VAL A 42 -2.91 -1.23 7.56
N VAL A 43 -1.63 -1.06 7.84
CA VAL A 43 -0.91 -1.92 8.78
C VAL A 43 -0.49 -1.07 9.97
N MET A 44 -0.95 -1.46 11.15
CA MET A 44 -0.73 -0.72 12.40
C MET A 44 0.45 -1.27 13.20
N ALA A 45 1.20 -2.21 12.63
CA ALA A 45 2.30 -2.86 13.31
C ALA A 45 3.47 -3.04 12.35
N MET A 46 4.62 -3.44 12.89
CA MET A 46 5.85 -3.58 12.10
C MET A 46 5.71 -4.61 10.99
N VAL A 47 6.24 -4.28 9.81
CA VAL A 47 6.36 -5.18 8.69
C VAL A 47 7.82 -5.60 8.60
N ASN A 48 8.13 -6.81 9.03
CA ASN A 48 9.51 -7.29 9.11
C ASN A 48 10.08 -7.60 7.73
N ALA A 49 11.40 -7.62 7.64
CA ALA A 49 12.08 -8.03 6.42
C ALA A 49 11.59 -9.41 6.00
N GLY A 50 11.39 -9.62 4.71
CA GLY A 50 10.85 -10.87 4.17
C GLY A 50 9.34 -10.98 4.19
N ALA A 51 8.63 -10.05 4.80
CA ALA A 51 7.17 -9.98 4.70
C ALA A 51 6.79 -9.16 3.46
N GLU A 52 5.58 -9.39 2.94
CA GLU A 52 5.14 -8.72 1.74
C GLU A 52 3.72 -8.20 1.88
N LEU A 53 3.52 -6.93 1.53
CA LEU A 53 2.22 -6.28 1.49
C LEU A 53 1.83 -6.02 0.05
N ILE A 54 0.61 -6.38 -0.33
CA ILE A 54 0.08 -6.11 -1.66
C ILE A 54 -1.30 -5.49 -1.50
N ALA A 55 -1.59 -4.44 -2.25
CA ALA A 55 -2.92 -3.84 -2.26
C ALA A 55 -3.26 -3.35 -3.66
N ASP A 56 -4.53 -3.43 -4.02
CA ASP A 56 -4.99 -2.82 -5.27
C ASP A 56 -5.09 -1.31 -5.12
N GLY A 57 -5.29 -0.81 -3.90
CA GLY A 57 -5.29 0.60 -3.58
C GLY A 57 -3.98 1.05 -2.95
N HIS A 58 -4.09 1.95 -1.97
CA HIS A 58 -2.94 2.48 -1.24
C HIS A 58 -2.50 1.53 -0.13
N ILE A 59 -1.24 1.72 0.30
CA ILE A 59 -0.72 1.01 1.48
C ILE A 59 -0.27 2.04 2.51
N HIS A 60 -0.78 1.91 3.73
CA HIS A 60 -0.41 2.78 4.85
C HIS A 60 0.19 1.90 5.94
N VAL A 61 1.43 2.17 6.33
CA VAL A 61 2.09 1.45 7.42
C VAL A 61 2.42 2.45 8.52
N TYR A 62 1.71 2.36 9.64
CA TYR A 62 1.91 3.28 10.76
C TYR A 62 2.92 2.71 11.76
N ALA A 63 3.98 2.11 11.23
CA ALA A 63 5.05 1.46 11.97
C ALA A 63 6.24 1.29 11.01
N PRO A 64 7.35 0.71 11.44
CA PRO A 64 8.46 0.47 10.51
C PRO A 64 8.07 -0.50 9.40
N LEU A 65 8.37 -0.12 8.17
CA LEU A 65 8.19 -0.96 6.98
C LEU A 65 9.57 -1.42 6.53
N ARG A 66 9.89 -2.69 6.78
CA ARG A 66 11.18 -3.28 6.42
C ARG A 66 11.05 -4.33 5.32
N GLY A 67 9.85 -4.78 5.05
CA GLY A 67 9.60 -5.76 4.01
C GLY A 67 9.32 -5.11 2.66
N ARG A 68 8.51 -5.79 1.86
CA ARG A 68 8.13 -5.31 0.53
C ARG A 68 6.71 -4.81 0.53
N ALA A 69 6.45 -3.76 -0.26
CA ALA A 69 5.10 -3.20 -0.39
C ALA A 69 4.82 -2.93 -1.86
N ILE A 70 3.69 -3.46 -2.35
CA ILE A 70 3.27 -3.32 -3.73
C ILE A 70 1.85 -2.75 -3.73
N ALA A 71 1.74 -1.48 -4.07
CA ALA A 71 0.46 -0.79 -4.15
C ALA A 71 0.00 -0.73 -5.60
N GLY A 72 -1.29 -0.50 -5.80
CA GLY A 72 -1.85 -0.41 -7.15
C GLY A 72 -1.62 -1.69 -7.95
N ALA A 73 -1.77 -2.84 -7.33
CA ALA A 73 -1.40 -4.13 -7.93
C ALA A 73 -2.15 -4.42 -9.24
N MET A 74 -3.33 -3.85 -9.43
CA MET A 74 -4.11 -4.00 -10.64
C MET A 74 -3.89 -2.86 -11.64
N GLY A 75 -2.85 -2.05 -11.45
CA GLY A 75 -2.50 -1.00 -12.39
C GLY A 75 -2.93 0.40 -11.99
N ASN A 76 -3.35 0.61 -10.74
CA ASN A 76 -3.73 1.95 -10.27
C ASN A 76 -2.49 2.83 -10.12
N ILE A 77 -2.27 3.73 -11.07
CA ILE A 77 -1.11 4.62 -11.10
C ILE A 77 -1.19 5.74 -10.04
N HIS A 78 -2.33 5.89 -9.38
CA HIS A 78 -2.51 6.90 -8.33
C HIS A 78 -2.30 6.31 -6.94
N ALA A 79 -2.03 5.01 -6.84
CA ALA A 79 -1.78 4.37 -5.56
C ALA A 79 -0.48 4.90 -4.94
N ARG A 80 -0.44 4.93 -3.61
CA ARG A 80 0.72 5.43 -2.86
C ARG A 80 1.05 4.49 -1.72
N VAL A 81 2.30 4.56 -1.27
CA VAL A 81 2.75 3.81 -0.11
C VAL A 81 3.24 4.82 0.93
N PHE A 82 2.69 4.73 2.14
CA PHE A 82 3.06 5.60 3.26
C PHE A 82 3.63 4.73 4.37
N ALA A 83 4.70 5.18 5.01
CA ALA A 83 5.24 4.50 6.18
C ALA A 83 5.78 5.51 7.16
N LEU A 84 5.59 5.25 8.46
CA LEU A 84 6.16 6.12 9.50
C LEU A 84 7.65 5.95 9.62
N SER A 85 8.19 4.79 9.23
CA SER A 85 9.63 4.58 9.17
C SER A 85 9.90 3.75 7.92
N MET A 86 10.37 4.42 6.87
CA MET A 86 10.56 3.81 5.57
C MET A 86 11.93 3.13 5.51
N ALA A 87 11.93 1.80 5.53
CA ALA A 87 13.16 1.01 5.48
C ALA A 87 12.93 -0.23 4.61
N SER A 88 12.11 -0.09 3.58
CA SER A 88 11.62 -1.20 2.77
C SER A 88 12.71 -1.88 1.95
N GLU A 89 12.55 -3.18 1.73
CA GLU A 89 13.39 -3.94 0.81
C GLU A 89 13.05 -3.60 -0.64
N MET A 90 11.77 -3.37 -0.91
CA MET A 90 11.29 -3.07 -2.26
C MET A 90 9.95 -2.38 -2.17
N ILE A 91 9.74 -1.38 -3.02
CA ILE A 91 8.45 -0.72 -3.19
C ILE A 91 8.04 -0.86 -4.66
N GLY A 92 6.77 -1.16 -4.89
CA GLY A 92 6.20 -1.19 -6.23
C GLY A 92 4.88 -0.44 -6.28
N ILE A 93 4.62 0.25 -7.39
CA ILE A 93 3.34 0.90 -7.65
C ILE A 93 2.99 0.64 -9.11
N ALA A 94 1.83 0.02 -9.33
CA ALA A 94 1.30 -0.22 -10.69
C ALA A 94 2.32 -0.88 -11.61
N GLY A 95 3.13 -1.79 -11.07
CA GLY A 95 4.11 -2.54 -11.87
C GLY A 95 5.48 -1.88 -12.01
N ILE A 96 5.70 -0.71 -11.42
CA ILE A 96 6.99 -0.03 -11.40
C ILE A 96 7.63 -0.25 -10.03
N TYR A 97 8.85 -0.76 -10.00
CA TYR A 97 9.50 -1.22 -8.75
C TYR A 97 10.84 -0.55 -8.55
N ASP A 98 11.15 -0.26 -7.28
CA ASP A 98 12.50 0.12 -6.84
C ASP A 98 12.90 -0.73 -5.65
N THR A 99 14.16 -1.10 -5.59
CA THR A 99 14.73 -1.81 -4.45
C THR A 99 15.14 -0.81 -3.36
N GLY A 100 15.25 -1.28 -2.12
CA GLY A 100 15.54 -0.43 -0.98
C GLY A 100 16.91 0.22 -1.00
N ASP A 101 17.85 -0.27 -1.82
CA ASP A 101 19.18 0.31 -1.96
C ASP A 101 19.25 1.42 -3.00
N HIS A 102 18.11 1.74 -3.63
CA HIS A 102 18.05 2.87 -4.56
C HIS A 102 18.33 4.17 -3.79
N PRO A 103 19.15 5.10 -4.33
CA PRO A 103 19.51 6.33 -3.61
C PRO A 103 18.33 7.15 -3.09
N LEU A 104 17.21 7.17 -3.81
CA LEU A 104 16.02 7.89 -3.37
C LEU A 104 15.45 7.30 -2.09
N HIS A 105 15.51 5.97 -1.93
CA HIS A 105 15.03 5.32 -0.72
C HIS A 105 15.99 5.52 0.44
N GLU A 106 17.30 5.57 0.15
CA GLU A 106 18.29 5.79 1.18
C GLU A 106 18.14 7.17 1.83
N SER A 107 17.73 8.17 1.07
CA SER A 107 17.57 9.53 1.57
C SER A 107 16.49 9.64 2.64
N VAL A 108 15.52 8.73 2.66
CA VAL A 108 14.43 8.74 3.65
C VAL A 108 14.50 7.56 4.60
N PHE A 109 15.61 6.83 4.62
CA PHE A 109 15.73 5.61 5.41
C PHE A 109 15.43 5.89 6.88
N GLY A 110 14.47 5.14 7.43
CA GLY A 110 14.07 5.27 8.82
C GLY A 110 13.19 6.48 9.11
N LYS A 111 12.83 7.25 8.10
CA LYS A 111 12.01 8.46 8.25
C LYS A 111 10.59 8.23 7.76
N PRO A 112 9.64 9.06 8.24
CA PRO A 112 8.29 9.04 7.65
C PRO A 112 8.39 9.46 6.20
N ALA A 113 7.82 8.65 5.31
CA ALA A 113 7.93 8.93 3.88
C ALA A 113 6.74 8.40 3.12
N GLN A 114 6.53 8.94 1.93
CA GLN A 114 5.55 8.43 0.99
C GLN A 114 6.21 8.16 -0.35
N VAL A 115 5.69 7.17 -1.06
CA VAL A 115 6.13 6.82 -2.39
C VAL A 115 4.93 6.93 -3.32
N SER A 116 5.12 7.60 -4.45
CA SER A 116 4.09 7.75 -5.46
C SER A 116 4.71 7.57 -6.84
N LEU A 117 3.86 7.48 -7.85
CA LEU A 117 4.31 7.29 -9.22
C LEU A 117 4.17 8.60 -9.98
N ALA A 118 5.23 9.05 -10.62
CA ALA A 118 5.22 10.22 -11.48
C ALA A 118 5.41 9.78 -12.93
N SER A 119 4.69 10.43 -13.85
CA SER A 119 4.82 10.17 -15.28
C SER A 119 5.52 11.35 -15.93
N GLY A 120 6.38 11.07 -16.87
CA GLY A 120 7.11 12.10 -17.61
C GLY A 120 7.41 11.64 -19.02
N PRO A 121 8.14 12.48 -19.80
CA PRO A 121 8.46 12.15 -21.18
C PRO A 121 9.23 10.85 -21.35
N GLU A 122 9.93 10.44 -20.30
CA GLU A 122 10.73 9.22 -20.31
C GLU A 122 10.03 8.04 -19.66
N GLY A 123 8.73 8.17 -19.37
CA GLY A 123 7.95 7.11 -18.76
C GLY A 123 7.65 7.37 -17.30
N SER A 124 7.24 6.32 -16.61
CA SER A 124 6.85 6.40 -15.19
C SER A 124 8.01 6.05 -14.28
N ARG A 125 8.08 6.72 -13.13
CA ARG A 125 9.10 6.44 -12.13
C ARG A 125 8.54 6.66 -10.74
N LEU A 126 9.12 5.99 -9.76
CA LEU A 126 8.73 6.19 -8.37
C LEU A 126 9.37 7.47 -7.83
N VAL A 127 8.59 8.21 -7.05
CA VAL A 127 9.02 9.41 -6.36
C VAL A 127 8.89 9.15 -4.87
N VAL A 128 9.98 9.35 -4.13
CA VAL A 128 10.02 9.13 -2.69
C VAL A 128 10.17 10.49 -2.02
N GLU A 129 9.26 10.79 -1.11
CA GLU A 129 9.26 12.07 -0.42
C GLU A 129 9.15 11.86 1.09
N GLU A 130 9.97 12.58 1.85
CA GLU A 130 9.85 12.58 3.29
C GLU A 130 8.57 13.31 3.69
N ILE A 131 7.84 12.77 4.67
CA ILE A 131 6.64 13.43 5.18
C ILE A 131 7.07 14.33 6.33
N ASN A 132 6.88 15.64 6.15
CA ASN A 132 7.22 16.63 7.15
C ASN A 132 5.96 17.26 7.72
N CYS A 133 5.99 17.56 8.99
CA CYS A 133 4.91 18.29 9.66
C CYS A 133 5.06 19.78 9.49
#